data_eaa04c31cc3dde00bfad129f495dc3d4
#
_entry.id   eaa04c31cc3dde00bfad129f495dc3d4
#
_cell.length_a   1.000
_cell.length_b   1.000
_cell.length_c   1.000
_cell.angle_alpha   90.00
_cell.angle_beta   90.00
_cell.angle_gamma   90.00
#
_symmetry.space_group_name_H-M   'P 1'
#
loop_
_entity.id
_entity.type
_entity.pdbx_description
1 polymer ?
#
loop_
_entity_poly.entity_id
_entity_poly.type
_entity_poly.pdbx_seq_one_letter_code
_entity_poly.pdbx_strand_id
1 'polypeptide(L)'
;MANATINEYFKKGFPNDPILQDVSMIVRTDVESVREVVHACLKPEKSPLIQSDLAQKLGIDSLWFKDERNRMNLGSFKAIGASYVLAREAAARVGFEATEEELKNSLHDKSYVTASAGNHGLSLANGARLFGAKAVIYLSKTVPTEFGDYIKTFGAEVVVAGENYEESMQAAAKAASDNDWILLSDSTWEGYSAGIDVMAGYLIMASEAFEECPITPTHIFLQAGIGGYPASVAAYARKYYGDAPKIVIV
;
A
#
# COMPACT_ATOMS: atom_id res chain seq x y z
N MET A 1 7.45 -1.81 30.10
CA MET A 1 6.01 -1.91 29.80
C MET A 1 5.70 -0.82 28.81
N ALA A 2 5.16 -1.14 27.66
CA ALA A 2 4.73 -0.14 26.68
C ALA A 2 3.51 0.60 27.26
N ASN A 3 3.56 1.92 27.31
CA ASN A 3 2.43 2.73 27.74
C ASN A 3 1.43 2.81 26.58
N ALA A 4 0.25 2.23 26.75
CA ALA A 4 -0.84 2.41 25.80
C ALA A 4 -1.47 3.80 26.00
N THR A 5 -1.52 4.59 24.94
CA THR A 5 -2.23 5.87 24.93
C THR A 5 -3.60 5.67 24.32
N ILE A 6 -4.65 6.08 25.02
CA ILE A 6 -6.01 6.06 24.52
C ILE A 6 -6.18 7.26 23.58
N ASN A 7 -6.68 7.03 22.37
CA ASN A 7 -7.05 8.13 21.49
C ASN A 7 -8.22 8.89 22.09
N GLU A 8 -7.97 10.11 22.56
CA GLU A 8 -8.98 10.99 23.19
C GLU A 8 -10.10 11.43 22.22
N TYR A 9 -9.86 11.32 20.92
CA TYR A 9 -10.85 11.61 19.88
C TYR A 9 -11.73 10.40 19.51
N PHE A 10 -11.48 9.23 20.12
CA PHE A 10 -12.29 8.05 19.89
C PHE A 10 -13.77 8.34 20.26
N LYS A 11 -14.69 8.17 19.32
CA LYS A 11 -16.12 8.50 19.42
C LYS A 11 -16.48 10.00 19.56
N LYS A 12 -15.53 10.90 19.60
CA LYS A 12 -15.81 12.34 19.65
C LYS A 12 -15.87 13.00 18.26
N GLY A 13 -15.53 12.25 17.21
CA GLY A 13 -15.29 12.80 15.90
C GLY A 13 -13.99 13.60 15.85
N PHE A 14 -13.65 14.06 14.67
CA PHE A 14 -12.53 14.98 14.53
C PHE A 14 -12.96 16.37 15.01
N PRO A 15 -12.09 17.12 15.73
CA PRO A 15 -12.35 18.52 16.00
C PRO A 15 -12.59 19.24 14.67
N ASN A 16 -13.26 20.39 14.69
CA ASN A 16 -13.67 21.19 13.52
C ASN A 16 -12.48 21.60 12.60
N ASP A 17 -11.71 20.62 12.15
CA ASP A 17 -10.66 20.79 11.14
C ASP A 17 -11.31 20.50 9.77
N PRO A 18 -11.42 21.51 8.88
CA PRO A 18 -12.01 21.33 7.57
C PRO A 18 -11.36 20.22 6.75
N ILE A 19 -10.06 19.95 6.97
CA ILE A 19 -9.29 18.89 6.30
C ILE A 19 -9.75 17.50 6.76
N LEU A 20 -10.24 17.37 8.00
CA LEU A 20 -10.63 16.09 8.59
C LEU A 20 -12.15 15.82 8.51
N GLN A 21 -12.94 16.79 8.02
CA GLN A 21 -14.39 16.64 7.92
C GLN A 21 -14.84 15.66 6.84
N ASP A 22 -14.03 15.46 5.81
CA ASP A 22 -14.32 14.47 4.76
C ASP A 22 -13.22 13.40 4.68
N VAL A 23 -13.27 12.46 5.63
CA VAL A 23 -12.35 11.31 5.68
C VAL A 23 -12.45 10.47 4.41
N SER A 24 -13.57 10.49 3.69
CA SER A 24 -13.76 9.78 2.43
C SER A 24 -12.85 10.30 1.32
N MET A 25 -12.46 11.58 1.39
CA MET A 25 -11.48 12.18 0.50
C MET A 25 -10.04 11.75 0.81
N ILE A 26 -9.78 11.23 2.02
CA ILE A 26 -8.45 10.88 2.51
C ILE A 26 -8.24 9.35 2.48
N VAL A 27 -9.29 8.57 2.77
CA VAL A 27 -9.20 7.11 2.84
C VAL A 27 -10.37 6.47 2.09
N ARG A 28 -10.05 5.72 1.04
CA ARG A 28 -11.07 4.96 0.30
C ARG A 28 -11.45 3.71 1.08
N THR A 29 -12.74 3.33 1.04
CA THR A 29 -13.27 2.10 1.64
C THR A 29 -14.13 1.29 0.69
N ASP A 30 -14.17 1.68 -0.59
CA ASP A 30 -14.86 0.92 -1.63
C ASP A 30 -13.94 -0.21 -2.13
N VAL A 31 -14.05 -1.37 -1.46
CA VAL A 31 -13.23 -2.53 -1.77
C VAL A 31 -13.63 -3.19 -3.09
N GLU A 32 -14.91 -3.09 -3.50
CA GLU A 32 -15.37 -3.78 -4.70
C GLU A 32 -14.75 -3.18 -5.96
N SER A 33 -14.69 -1.85 -6.08
CA SER A 33 -13.99 -1.21 -7.19
C SER A 33 -12.49 -1.52 -7.23
N VAL A 34 -11.85 -1.69 -6.06
CA VAL A 34 -10.44 -2.11 -5.97
C VAL A 34 -10.28 -3.58 -6.41
N ARG A 35 -11.19 -4.46 -5.98
CA ARG A 35 -11.20 -5.88 -6.37
C ARG A 35 -11.33 -6.07 -7.86
N GLU A 36 -12.24 -5.34 -8.49
CA GLU A 36 -12.45 -5.42 -9.94
C GLU A 36 -11.14 -5.18 -10.69
N VAL A 37 -10.43 -4.11 -10.38
CA VAL A 37 -9.12 -3.79 -10.97
C VAL A 37 -8.08 -4.87 -10.66
N VAL A 38 -7.98 -5.27 -9.38
CA VAL A 38 -6.95 -6.21 -8.94
C VAL A 38 -7.15 -7.59 -9.54
N HIS A 39 -8.40 -8.06 -9.60
CA HIS A 39 -8.71 -9.38 -10.18
C HIS A 39 -8.55 -9.39 -11.71
N ALA A 40 -8.89 -8.31 -12.39
CA ALA A 40 -8.73 -8.23 -13.84
C ALA A 40 -7.24 -8.12 -14.24
N CYS A 41 -6.46 -7.29 -13.56
CA CYS A 41 -5.15 -6.87 -14.04
C CYS A 41 -3.96 -7.49 -13.30
N LEU A 42 -4.06 -7.73 -11.99
CA LEU A 42 -2.94 -8.24 -11.17
C LEU A 42 -3.07 -9.72 -10.83
N LYS A 43 -4.29 -10.22 -10.66
CA LYS A 43 -4.63 -11.63 -10.34
C LYS A 43 -3.75 -12.23 -9.22
N PRO A 44 -3.55 -11.54 -8.09
CA PRO A 44 -2.70 -12.05 -7.02
C PRO A 44 -3.39 -13.24 -6.35
N GLU A 45 -2.60 -14.22 -5.93
CA GLU A 45 -3.10 -15.25 -5.01
C GLU A 45 -3.45 -14.61 -3.67
N LYS A 46 -4.50 -15.14 -3.02
CA LYS A 46 -4.84 -14.76 -1.65
C LYS A 46 -3.71 -15.15 -0.71
N SER A 47 -3.34 -14.26 0.19
CA SER A 47 -2.44 -14.60 1.29
C SER A 47 -3.20 -15.33 2.40
N PRO A 48 -2.57 -16.24 3.14
CA PRO A 48 -3.27 -17.02 4.17
C PRO A 48 -3.60 -16.18 5.41
N LEU A 49 -4.76 -16.44 6.01
CA LEU A 49 -5.09 -16.06 7.37
C LEU A 49 -4.76 -17.21 8.30
N ILE A 50 -3.79 -17.05 9.19
CA ILE A 50 -3.21 -18.12 10.00
C ILE A 50 -3.66 -17.96 11.45
N GLN A 51 -4.28 -19.01 12.03
CA GLN A 51 -4.50 -19.09 13.47
C GLN A 51 -3.22 -19.51 14.18
N SER A 52 -2.86 -18.81 15.24
CA SER A 52 -1.62 -19.04 15.96
C SER A 52 -1.83 -19.67 17.33
N ASP A 53 -1.02 -20.69 17.65
CA ASP A 53 -0.97 -21.33 18.96
C ASP A 53 -0.42 -20.37 20.07
N LEU A 54 0.12 -19.22 19.67
CA LEU A 54 0.56 -18.20 20.62
C LEU A 54 -0.60 -17.67 21.49
N ALA A 55 -1.84 -17.78 21.01
CA ALA A 55 -3.04 -17.44 21.76
C ALA A 55 -3.06 -18.12 23.15
N GLN A 56 -2.75 -19.42 23.21
CA GLN A 56 -2.72 -20.17 24.46
C GLN A 56 -1.67 -19.62 25.45
N LYS A 57 -0.49 -19.24 24.93
CA LYS A 57 0.59 -18.68 25.76
C LYS A 57 0.24 -17.29 26.31
N LEU A 58 -0.59 -16.55 25.58
CA LEU A 58 -1.05 -15.20 25.94
C LEU A 58 -2.32 -15.22 26.81
N GLY A 59 -2.97 -16.37 26.99
CA GLY A 59 -4.22 -16.50 27.75
C GLY A 59 -5.40 -15.81 27.07
N ILE A 60 -5.44 -15.81 25.73
CA ILE A 60 -6.53 -15.26 24.93
C ILE A 60 -7.17 -16.37 24.10
N ASP A 61 -8.44 -16.18 23.69
CA ASP A 61 -9.21 -17.22 23.00
C ASP A 61 -8.63 -17.58 21.63
N SER A 62 -8.24 -16.58 20.86
CA SER A 62 -7.66 -16.78 19.53
C SER A 62 -6.80 -15.63 19.08
N LEU A 63 -5.83 -15.92 18.21
CA LEU A 63 -4.96 -14.96 17.56
C LEU A 63 -4.79 -15.35 16.11
N TRP A 64 -5.03 -14.40 15.21
CA TRP A 64 -4.97 -14.60 13.77
C TRP A 64 -3.99 -13.65 13.13
N PHE A 65 -3.21 -14.12 12.15
CA PHE A 65 -2.27 -13.33 11.36
C PHE A 65 -2.61 -13.42 9.88
N LYS A 66 -2.77 -12.28 9.22
CA LYS A 66 -2.77 -12.22 7.75
C LYS A 66 -1.32 -12.21 7.28
N ASP A 67 -0.88 -13.30 6.66
CA ASP A 67 0.53 -13.50 6.29
C ASP A 67 0.82 -13.01 4.87
N GLU A 68 1.34 -11.81 4.77
CA GLU A 68 1.64 -11.13 3.51
C GLU A 68 3.07 -11.40 2.98
N ARG A 69 3.83 -12.32 3.59
CA ARG A 69 5.22 -12.60 3.19
C ARG A 69 5.35 -13.09 1.74
N ASN A 70 4.34 -13.75 1.22
CA ASN A 70 4.36 -14.28 -0.15
C ASN A 70 3.48 -13.47 -1.13
N ARG A 71 2.91 -12.33 -0.72
CA ARG A 71 2.07 -11.51 -1.59
C ARG A 71 2.84 -11.10 -2.85
N MET A 72 2.39 -11.59 -4.02
CA MET A 72 2.99 -11.35 -5.33
C MET A 72 4.52 -11.62 -5.38
N ASN A 73 5.04 -12.44 -4.47
CA ASN A 73 6.48 -12.72 -4.28
C ASN A 73 7.32 -11.46 -3.95
N LEU A 74 6.70 -10.43 -3.37
CA LEU A 74 7.36 -9.17 -3.00
C LEU A 74 7.59 -8.98 -1.49
N GLY A 75 7.23 -9.98 -0.68
CA GLY A 75 7.60 -10.04 0.72
C GLY A 75 6.75 -9.20 1.68
N SER A 76 5.70 -8.50 1.22
CA SER A 76 4.90 -7.64 2.10
C SER A 76 3.54 -7.25 1.52
N PHE A 77 2.65 -6.73 2.40
CA PHE A 77 1.37 -6.15 2.03
C PHE A 77 1.48 -4.99 1.02
N LYS A 78 2.61 -4.27 1.01
CA LYS A 78 2.83 -3.15 0.07
C LYS A 78 2.85 -3.59 -1.40
N ALA A 79 2.97 -4.89 -1.66
CA ALA A 79 2.99 -5.45 -3.00
C ALA A 79 1.83 -4.96 -3.89
N ILE A 80 0.61 -4.86 -3.33
CA ILE A 80 -0.56 -4.41 -4.09
C ILE A 80 -0.63 -2.87 -4.18
N GLY A 81 0.00 -2.11 -3.27
CA GLY A 81 -0.16 -0.67 -3.19
C GLY A 81 0.12 0.08 -4.51
N ALA A 82 1.39 0.27 -4.87
CA ALA A 82 1.75 0.95 -6.12
C ALA A 82 1.32 0.14 -7.35
N SER A 83 1.41 -1.20 -7.30
CA SER A 83 0.95 -2.06 -8.40
C SER A 83 -0.53 -1.85 -8.72
N TYR A 84 -1.39 -1.62 -7.70
CA TYR A 84 -2.81 -1.29 -7.92
C TYR A 84 -3.00 0.04 -8.65
N VAL A 85 -2.21 1.07 -8.32
CA VAL A 85 -2.32 2.37 -8.99
C VAL A 85 -2.03 2.23 -10.49
N LEU A 86 -0.98 1.49 -10.83
CA LEU A 86 -0.65 1.21 -12.23
C LEU A 86 -1.70 0.31 -12.89
N ALA A 87 -2.20 -0.71 -12.20
CA ALA A 87 -3.25 -1.58 -12.69
C ALA A 87 -4.54 -0.81 -13.04
N ARG A 88 -4.93 0.14 -12.17
CA ARG A 88 -6.08 1.01 -12.41
C ARG A 88 -5.89 1.90 -13.65
N GLU A 89 -4.69 2.45 -13.85
CA GLU A 89 -4.39 3.24 -15.04
C GLU A 89 -4.36 2.37 -16.30
N ALA A 90 -3.79 1.16 -16.21
CA ALA A 90 -3.82 0.19 -17.28
C ALA A 90 -5.26 -0.19 -17.68
N ALA A 91 -6.09 -0.56 -16.69
CA ALA A 91 -7.51 -0.87 -16.91
C ALA A 91 -8.30 0.29 -17.55
N ALA A 92 -8.01 1.52 -17.14
CA ALA A 92 -8.62 2.70 -17.75
C ALA A 92 -8.27 2.89 -19.22
N ARG A 93 -7.13 2.37 -19.69
CA ARG A 93 -6.67 2.47 -21.08
C ARG A 93 -7.18 1.33 -21.97
N VAL A 94 -7.14 0.10 -21.46
CA VAL A 94 -7.39 -1.09 -22.28
C VAL A 94 -8.64 -1.87 -21.86
N GLY A 95 -9.28 -1.49 -20.75
CA GLY A 95 -10.49 -2.14 -20.21
C GLY A 95 -10.18 -3.37 -19.36
N PHE A 96 -11.22 -3.89 -18.68
CA PHE A 96 -11.11 -5.06 -17.79
C PHE A 96 -11.03 -6.40 -18.51
N GLU A 97 -11.48 -6.45 -19.79
CA GLU A 97 -11.45 -7.64 -20.64
C GLU A 97 -10.16 -7.73 -21.49
N ALA A 98 -9.17 -6.87 -21.20
CA ALA A 98 -7.92 -6.84 -21.95
C ALA A 98 -7.13 -8.16 -21.78
N THR A 99 -6.49 -8.55 -22.86
CA THR A 99 -5.56 -9.67 -22.88
C THR A 99 -4.29 -9.35 -22.07
N GLU A 100 -3.54 -10.37 -21.69
CA GLU A 100 -2.24 -10.18 -20.99
C GLU A 100 -1.26 -9.34 -21.83
N GLU A 101 -1.28 -9.49 -23.16
CA GLU A 101 -0.40 -8.72 -24.05
C GLU A 101 -0.81 -7.24 -24.09
N GLU A 102 -2.09 -6.93 -24.16
CA GLU A 102 -2.61 -5.56 -24.09
C GLU A 102 -2.27 -4.92 -22.74
N LEU A 103 -2.47 -5.64 -21.63
CA LEU A 103 -2.09 -5.17 -20.30
C LEU A 103 -0.59 -4.90 -20.21
N LYS A 104 0.25 -5.83 -20.70
CA LYS A 104 1.71 -5.71 -20.66
C LYS A 104 2.25 -4.52 -21.44
N ASN A 105 1.52 -4.04 -22.43
CA ASN A 105 1.91 -2.90 -23.25
C ASN A 105 1.14 -1.62 -22.89
N SER A 106 0.21 -1.68 -21.94
CA SER A 106 -0.75 -0.60 -21.68
C SER A 106 -0.12 0.72 -21.23
N LEU A 107 1.02 0.68 -20.54
CA LEU A 107 1.70 1.85 -19.99
C LEU A 107 3.12 2.07 -20.55
N HIS A 108 3.41 1.55 -21.75
CA HIS A 108 4.75 1.59 -22.36
C HIS A 108 5.30 3.02 -22.59
N ASP A 109 4.42 4.01 -22.67
CA ASP A 109 4.72 5.42 -22.83
C ASP A 109 4.87 6.17 -21.49
N LYS A 110 4.71 5.47 -20.35
CA LYS A 110 4.74 6.08 -19.02
C LYS A 110 6.04 5.78 -18.27
N SER A 111 6.48 6.78 -17.52
CA SER A 111 7.58 6.64 -16.58
C SER A 111 7.11 7.05 -15.19
N TYR A 112 7.32 6.18 -14.22
CA TYR A 112 6.99 6.42 -12.81
C TYR A 112 8.27 6.54 -12.00
N VAL A 113 8.27 7.45 -11.03
CA VAL A 113 9.41 7.66 -10.14
C VAL A 113 8.97 7.69 -8.69
N THR A 114 9.79 7.14 -7.82
CA THR A 114 9.61 7.25 -6.36
C THR A 114 10.96 7.22 -5.64
N ALA A 115 10.98 7.63 -4.38
CA ALA A 115 12.10 7.39 -3.48
C ALA A 115 11.69 6.34 -2.45
N SER A 116 12.21 5.12 -2.56
CA SER A 116 11.96 4.04 -1.60
C SER A 116 12.94 2.89 -1.77
N ALA A 117 13.74 2.63 -0.76
CA ALA A 117 14.61 1.45 -0.70
C ALA A 117 13.87 0.14 -0.39
N GLY A 118 12.60 0.24 0.02
CA GLY A 118 11.84 -0.89 0.56
C GLY A 118 10.69 -1.35 -0.33
N ASN A 119 9.69 -1.89 0.35
CA ASN A 119 8.56 -2.58 -0.26
C ASN A 119 7.70 -1.73 -1.20
N HIS A 120 7.66 -0.39 -1.02
CA HIS A 120 6.95 0.49 -1.95
C HIS A 120 7.69 0.61 -3.29
N GLY A 121 9.03 0.78 -3.26
CA GLY A 121 9.86 0.77 -4.48
C GLY A 121 9.73 -0.55 -5.26
N LEU A 122 9.72 -1.69 -4.56
CA LEU A 122 9.49 -3.02 -5.17
C LEU A 122 8.10 -3.13 -5.79
N SER A 123 7.07 -2.63 -5.11
CA SER A 123 5.69 -2.62 -5.64
C SER A 123 5.60 -1.80 -6.93
N LEU A 124 6.23 -0.62 -6.96
CA LEU A 124 6.27 0.23 -8.16
C LEU A 124 7.04 -0.46 -9.29
N ALA A 125 8.23 -1.00 -9.02
CA ALA A 125 9.05 -1.69 -10.01
C ALA A 125 8.31 -2.89 -10.62
N ASN A 126 7.64 -3.70 -9.78
CA ASN A 126 6.85 -4.83 -10.25
C ASN A 126 5.63 -4.40 -11.07
N GLY A 127 4.88 -3.39 -10.62
CA GLY A 127 3.75 -2.84 -11.35
C GLY A 127 4.18 -2.30 -12.73
N ALA A 128 5.26 -1.54 -12.79
CA ALA A 128 5.81 -1.04 -14.05
C ALA A 128 6.17 -2.18 -15.01
N ARG A 129 6.83 -3.22 -14.51
CA ARG A 129 7.17 -4.43 -15.29
C ARG A 129 5.93 -5.13 -15.85
N LEU A 130 4.85 -5.22 -15.07
CA LEU A 130 3.62 -5.90 -15.47
C LEU A 130 2.89 -5.17 -16.61
N PHE A 131 2.95 -3.84 -16.62
CA PHE A 131 2.20 -3.01 -17.57
C PHE A 131 3.08 -2.30 -18.61
N GLY A 132 4.37 -2.65 -18.68
CA GLY A 132 5.31 -2.14 -19.67
C GLY A 132 5.80 -0.71 -19.43
N ALA A 133 5.52 -0.13 -18.27
CA ALA A 133 6.00 1.20 -17.90
C ALA A 133 7.48 1.20 -17.49
N LYS A 134 8.12 2.37 -17.53
CA LYS A 134 9.43 2.59 -16.92
C LYS A 134 9.26 2.90 -15.43
N ALA A 135 10.06 2.28 -14.57
CA ALA A 135 10.19 2.65 -13.16
C ALA A 135 11.58 3.19 -12.87
N VAL A 136 11.67 4.31 -12.15
CA VAL A 136 12.91 4.92 -11.67
C VAL A 136 12.84 5.06 -10.15
N ILE A 137 13.73 4.38 -9.45
CA ILE A 137 13.72 4.33 -7.98
C ILE A 137 14.94 5.07 -7.43
N TYR A 138 14.66 6.13 -6.68
CA TYR A 138 15.68 6.93 -6.01
C TYR A 138 16.00 6.35 -4.63
N LEU A 139 17.28 6.19 -4.33
CA LEU A 139 17.78 5.71 -3.06
C LEU A 139 18.77 6.73 -2.49
N SER A 140 18.76 6.90 -1.16
CA SER A 140 19.81 7.68 -0.50
C SER A 140 21.12 6.90 -0.45
N LYS A 141 22.22 7.59 -0.27
CA LYS A 141 23.56 7.01 -0.13
C LYS A 141 23.71 6.09 1.10
N THR A 142 22.80 6.23 2.09
CA THR A 142 22.77 5.39 3.29
C THR A 142 22.17 4.00 3.06
N VAL A 143 21.51 3.79 1.92
CA VAL A 143 20.90 2.50 1.57
C VAL A 143 21.98 1.55 1.06
N PRO A 144 22.10 0.33 1.61
CA PRO A 144 23.03 -0.68 1.08
C PRO A 144 22.75 -0.98 -0.40
N THR A 145 23.82 -1.21 -1.17
CA THR A 145 23.73 -1.42 -2.63
C THR A 145 22.90 -2.63 -3.01
N GLU A 146 22.85 -3.65 -2.16
CA GLU A 146 22.10 -4.89 -2.36
C GLU A 146 20.58 -4.65 -2.52
N PHE A 147 20.04 -3.62 -1.86
CA PHE A 147 18.63 -3.24 -2.04
C PHE A 147 18.39 -2.68 -3.45
N GLY A 148 19.29 -1.82 -3.91
CA GLY A 148 19.22 -1.29 -5.28
C GLY A 148 19.36 -2.40 -6.33
N ASP A 149 20.26 -3.33 -6.12
CA ASP A 149 20.47 -4.46 -7.03
C ASP A 149 19.25 -5.39 -7.05
N TYR A 150 18.63 -5.63 -5.90
CA TYR A 150 17.37 -6.37 -5.85
C TYR A 150 16.23 -5.68 -6.60
N ILE A 151 16.07 -4.36 -6.45
CA ILE A 151 15.07 -3.58 -7.19
C ILE A 151 15.31 -3.67 -8.72
N LYS A 152 16.56 -3.61 -9.17
CA LYS A 152 16.92 -3.75 -10.60
C LYS A 152 16.50 -5.10 -11.18
N THR A 153 16.39 -6.17 -10.38
CA THR A 153 15.92 -7.48 -10.87
C THR A 153 14.47 -7.44 -11.36
N PHE A 154 13.71 -6.42 -10.96
CA PHE A 154 12.34 -6.15 -11.43
C PHE A 154 12.31 -5.23 -12.67
N GLY A 155 13.47 -4.91 -13.26
CA GLY A 155 13.57 -4.08 -14.47
C GLY A 155 13.54 -2.56 -14.20
N ALA A 156 13.58 -2.13 -12.94
CA ALA A 156 13.61 -0.71 -12.62
C ALA A 156 15.02 -0.12 -12.75
N GLU A 157 15.08 1.15 -13.13
CA GLU A 157 16.29 1.97 -13.01
C GLU A 157 16.45 2.42 -11.56
N VAL A 158 17.67 2.33 -11.02
CA VAL A 158 17.98 2.78 -9.66
C VAL A 158 18.96 3.95 -9.73
N VAL A 159 18.60 5.05 -9.09
CA VAL A 159 19.40 6.26 -8.98
C VAL A 159 19.76 6.49 -7.52
N VAL A 160 21.05 6.59 -7.20
CA VAL A 160 21.50 6.96 -5.84
C VAL A 160 21.66 8.47 -5.78
N ALA A 161 20.83 9.13 -4.98
CA ALA A 161 20.84 10.59 -4.82
C ALA A 161 20.37 10.98 -3.40
N GLY A 162 21.04 12.00 -2.83
CA GLY A 162 20.78 12.48 -1.47
C GLY A 162 21.50 11.69 -0.38
N GLU A 163 21.74 12.37 0.74
CA GLU A 163 22.42 11.80 1.92
C GLU A 163 21.41 11.03 2.81
N ASN A 164 20.12 11.35 2.70
CA ASN A 164 19.03 10.78 3.49
C ASN A 164 17.78 10.56 2.62
N TYR A 165 16.71 10.02 3.22
CA TYR A 165 15.46 9.76 2.53
C TYR A 165 14.80 11.02 1.97
N GLU A 166 14.76 12.09 2.75
CA GLU A 166 14.14 13.37 2.38
C GLU A 166 14.79 13.99 1.15
N GLU A 167 16.11 13.95 1.08
CA GLU A 167 16.86 14.43 -0.09
C GLU A 167 16.64 13.55 -1.30
N SER A 168 16.54 12.22 -1.12
CA SER A 168 16.20 11.29 -2.20
C SER A 168 14.81 11.57 -2.75
N MET A 169 13.84 11.86 -1.88
CA MET A 169 12.47 12.20 -2.27
C MET A 169 12.43 13.53 -3.04
N GLN A 170 13.19 14.54 -2.60
CA GLN A 170 13.30 15.80 -3.32
C GLN A 170 13.93 15.60 -4.71
N ALA A 171 14.96 14.76 -4.81
CA ALA A 171 15.60 14.43 -6.08
C ALA A 171 14.62 13.69 -7.01
N ALA A 172 13.85 12.74 -6.49
CA ALA A 172 12.81 12.03 -7.25
C ALA A 172 11.71 12.98 -7.73
N ALA A 173 11.23 13.88 -6.87
CA ALA A 173 10.21 14.87 -7.22
C ALA A 173 10.73 15.86 -8.29
N LYS A 174 11.99 16.31 -8.16
CA LYS A 174 12.62 17.13 -9.17
C LYS A 174 12.74 16.41 -10.51
N ALA A 175 13.18 15.15 -10.51
CA ALA A 175 13.29 14.36 -11.74
C ALA A 175 11.92 14.13 -12.39
N ALA A 176 10.86 13.93 -11.59
CA ALA A 176 9.49 13.86 -12.09
C ALA A 176 9.13 15.12 -12.88
N SER A 177 9.37 16.29 -12.31
CA SER A 177 9.07 17.58 -12.93
C SER A 177 9.92 17.84 -14.19
N ASP A 178 11.23 17.56 -14.12
CA ASP A 178 12.17 17.86 -15.21
C ASP A 178 11.94 16.97 -16.46
N ASN A 179 11.39 15.76 -16.27
CA ASN A 179 11.25 14.76 -17.34
C ASN A 179 9.79 14.42 -17.68
N ASP A 180 8.82 15.12 -17.11
CA ASP A 180 7.39 14.80 -17.24
C ASP A 180 7.06 13.36 -16.81
N TRP A 181 7.70 12.89 -15.73
CA TRP A 181 7.45 11.58 -15.13
C TRP A 181 6.40 11.69 -14.03
N ILE A 182 5.75 10.57 -13.73
CA ILE A 182 4.74 10.48 -12.69
C ILE A 182 5.41 10.15 -11.36
N LEU A 183 5.41 11.10 -10.41
CA LEU A 183 5.81 10.80 -9.03
C LEU A 183 4.74 9.91 -8.38
N LEU A 184 5.15 8.77 -7.84
CA LEU A 184 4.25 7.87 -7.10
C LEU A 184 4.85 7.55 -5.73
N SER A 185 4.52 8.38 -4.74
CA SER A 185 4.85 8.18 -3.33
C SER A 185 3.69 7.52 -2.57
N ASP A 186 4.00 6.75 -1.53
CA ASP A 186 3.01 6.19 -0.60
C ASP A 186 2.66 7.16 0.55
N SER A 187 3.18 8.39 0.50
CA SER A 187 2.84 9.50 1.39
C SER A 187 1.92 10.51 0.71
N THR A 188 1.23 11.32 1.51
CA THR A 188 0.42 12.45 1.05
C THR A 188 0.90 13.74 1.73
N TRP A 189 0.77 14.86 1.01
CA TRP A 189 1.03 16.21 1.52
C TRP A 189 0.16 17.22 0.77
N GLU A 190 0.17 18.46 1.19
CA GLU A 190 -0.61 19.52 0.54
C GLU A 190 -0.29 19.58 -0.97
N GLY A 191 -1.32 19.47 -1.80
CA GLY A 191 -1.19 19.44 -3.26
C GLY A 191 -0.79 18.10 -3.88
N TYR A 192 -0.58 17.04 -3.06
CA TYR A 192 -0.22 15.70 -3.54
C TYR A 192 -1.02 14.60 -2.85
N SER A 193 -1.81 13.85 -3.60
CA SER A 193 -2.77 12.87 -3.08
C SER A 193 -2.59 11.43 -3.57
N ALA A 194 -1.56 11.13 -4.38
CA ALA A 194 -1.40 9.78 -4.95
C ALA A 194 -1.26 8.67 -3.90
N GLY A 195 -0.76 8.99 -2.70
CA GLY A 195 -0.70 8.06 -1.57
C GLY A 195 -2.08 7.51 -1.17
N ILE A 196 -3.17 8.26 -1.39
CA ILE A 196 -4.55 7.79 -1.15
C ILE A 196 -4.88 6.61 -2.06
N ASP A 197 -4.47 6.66 -3.31
CA ASP A 197 -4.68 5.58 -4.26
C ASP A 197 -3.81 4.36 -3.93
N VAL A 198 -2.58 4.58 -3.47
CA VAL A 198 -1.71 3.50 -2.97
C VAL A 198 -2.36 2.80 -1.77
N MET A 199 -2.93 3.57 -0.83
CA MET A 199 -3.64 3.04 0.35
C MET A 199 -4.86 2.20 -0.05
N ALA A 200 -5.56 2.54 -1.14
CA ALA A 200 -6.70 1.77 -1.61
C ALA A 200 -6.32 0.32 -1.97
N GLY A 201 -5.12 0.10 -2.51
CA GLY A 201 -4.62 -1.26 -2.79
C GLY A 201 -4.55 -2.15 -1.53
N TYR A 202 -4.33 -1.58 -0.35
CA TYR A 202 -4.27 -2.34 0.91
C TYR A 202 -5.62 -2.89 1.37
N LEU A 203 -6.73 -2.40 0.80
CA LEU A 203 -8.08 -2.91 1.07
C LEU A 203 -8.24 -4.39 0.69
N ILE A 204 -7.48 -4.87 -0.30
CA ILE A 204 -7.52 -6.28 -0.71
C ILE A 204 -7.11 -7.18 0.45
N MET A 205 -5.95 -6.91 1.06
CA MET A 205 -5.50 -7.68 2.22
C MET A 205 -6.50 -7.59 3.38
N ALA A 206 -7.01 -6.38 3.68
CA ALA A 206 -7.95 -6.18 4.77
C ALA A 206 -9.26 -6.95 4.52
N SER A 207 -9.81 -6.88 3.30
CA SER A 207 -11.05 -7.58 2.95
C SER A 207 -10.89 -9.10 3.01
N GLU A 208 -9.79 -9.62 2.48
CA GLU A 208 -9.49 -11.05 2.59
C GLU A 208 -9.42 -11.50 4.05
N ALA A 209 -8.71 -10.73 4.91
CA ALA A 209 -8.58 -11.06 6.32
C ALA A 209 -9.93 -11.05 7.06
N PHE A 210 -10.79 -10.07 6.77
CA PHE A 210 -12.07 -9.92 7.46
C PHE A 210 -13.10 -10.96 7.02
N GLU A 211 -13.08 -11.31 5.73
CA GLU A 211 -13.97 -12.35 5.18
C GLU A 211 -13.56 -13.77 5.62
N GLU A 212 -12.27 -14.03 5.76
CA GLU A 212 -11.74 -15.33 6.16
C GLU A 212 -11.77 -15.53 7.69
N CYS A 213 -11.82 -14.45 8.48
CA CYS A 213 -11.85 -14.57 9.94
C CYS A 213 -13.19 -15.13 10.41
N PRO A 214 -13.20 -16.31 11.09
CA PRO A 214 -14.44 -16.99 11.45
C PRO A 214 -15.24 -16.30 12.56
N ILE A 215 -14.64 -15.30 13.20
CA ILE A 215 -15.22 -14.54 14.32
C ILE A 215 -15.01 -13.05 14.12
N THR A 216 -15.88 -12.23 14.69
CA THR A 216 -15.61 -10.78 14.80
C THR A 216 -14.47 -10.56 15.80
N PRO A 217 -13.34 -9.98 15.40
CA PRO A 217 -12.22 -9.75 16.32
C PRO A 217 -12.57 -8.72 17.37
N THR A 218 -12.08 -8.88 18.59
CA THR A 218 -12.18 -7.86 19.64
C THR A 218 -11.15 -6.76 19.47
N HIS A 219 -10.01 -7.08 18.88
CA HIS A 219 -8.88 -6.17 18.65
C HIS A 219 -8.27 -6.45 17.29
N ILE A 220 -7.86 -5.39 16.59
CA ILE A 220 -7.08 -5.43 15.36
C ILE A 220 -5.79 -4.65 15.59
N PHE A 221 -4.65 -5.33 15.54
CA PHE A 221 -3.33 -4.74 15.72
C PHE A 221 -2.73 -4.38 14.36
N LEU A 222 -2.31 -3.14 14.21
CA LEU A 222 -1.81 -2.60 12.96
C LEU A 222 -0.47 -1.90 13.20
N GLN A 223 0.57 -2.33 12.50
CA GLN A 223 1.85 -1.62 12.52
C GLN A 223 1.76 -0.29 11.76
N ALA A 224 2.52 0.70 12.20
CA ALA A 224 2.58 2.00 11.54
C ALA A 224 4.02 2.42 11.22
N GLY A 225 4.26 2.78 9.95
CA GLY A 225 5.35 3.64 9.54
C GLY A 225 4.80 5.06 9.30
N ILE A 226 4.51 5.38 8.04
CA ILE A 226 3.91 6.67 7.63
C ILE A 226 2.38 6.75 7.80
N GLY A 227 1.73 5.71 8.32
CA GLY A 227 0.30 5.73 8.67
C GLY A 227 -0.68 5.25 7.59
N GLY A 228 -0.30 5.18 6.32
CA GLY A 228 -1.22 4.84 5.23
C GLY A 228 -1.86 3.45 5.37
N TYR A 229 -1.08 2.44 5.75
CA TYR A 229 -1.60 1.10 6.00
C TYR A 229 -2.64 1.04 7.13
N PRO A 230 -2.33 1.47 8.35
CA PRO A 230 -3.32 1.40 9.42
C PRO A 230 -4.54 2.30 9.18
N ALA A 231 -4.39 3.42 8.49
CA ALA A 231 -5.52 4.27 8.12
C ALA A 231 -6.50 3.54 7.19
N SER A 232 -5.99 2.88 6.14
CA SER A 232 -6.80 2.11 5.20
C SER A 232 -7.53 0.96 5.88
N VAL A 233 -6.80 0.14 6.65
CA VAL A 233 -7.38 -1.04 7.34
C VAL A 233 -8.39 -0.62 8.41
N ALA A 234 -8.07 0.43 9.21
CA ALA A 234 -8.97 0.92 10.24
C ALA A 234 -10.28 1.48 9.66
N ALA A 235 -10.19 2.27 8.59
CA ALA A 235 -11.38 2.81 7.92
C ALA A 235 -12.27 1.68 7.37
N TYR A 236 -11.66 0.67 6.73
CA TYR A 236 -12.41 -0.48 6.23
C TYR A 236 -12.98 -1.34 7.38
N ALA A 237 -12.24 -1.53 8.48
CA ALA A 237 -12.74 -2.22 9.66
C ALA A 237 -13.98 -1.53 10.25
N ARG A 238 -14.01 -0.19 10.28
CA ARG A 238 -15.20 0.58 10.72
C ARG A 238 -16.39 0.37 9.78
N LYS A 239 -16.15 0.29 8.47
CA LYS A 239 -17.20 -0.02 7.50
C LYS A 239 -17.72 -1.46 7.64
N TYR A 240 -16.83 -2.42 7.88
CA TYR A 240 -17.15 -3.85 7.88
C TYR A 240 -17.74 -4.33 9.22
N TYR A 241 -17.11 -3.96 10.34
CA TYR A 241 -17.45 -4.41 11.69
C TYR A 241 -18.13 -3.32 12.56
N GLY A 242 -18.24 -2.09 12.09
CA GLY A 242 -18.65 -0.97 12.94
C GLY A 242 -17.63 -0.71 14.06
N ASP A 243 -18.13 -0.44 15.24
CA ASP A 243 -17.29 -0.14 16.43
C ASP A 243 -16.85 -1.38 17.23
N ALA A 244 -17.20 -2.59 16.78
CA ALA A 244 -16.96 -3.80 17.55
C ALA A 244 -15.47 -4.03 17.86
N PRO A 245 -14.51 -4.00 16.89
CA PRO A 245 -13.11 -4.16 17.22
C PRO A 245 -12.46 -2.88 17.71
N LYS A 246 -11.56 -3.00 18.69
CA LYS A 246 -10.60 -1.95 19.02
C LYS A 246 -9.47 -1.98 18.00
N ILE A 247 -9.13 -0.83 17.45
CA ILE A 247 -7.95 -0.67 16.58
C ILE A 247 -6.78 -0.26 17.46
N VAL A 248 -5.69 -1.03 17.39
CA VAL A 248 -4.46 -0.81 18.16
C VAL A 248 -3.32 -0.58 17.18
N ILE A 249 -2.69 0.57 17.24
CA ILE A 249 -1.52 0.91 16.45
C ILE A 249 -0.27 0.52 17.26
N VAL A 250 0.66 -0.20 16.63
CA VAL A 250 1.89 -0.73 17.22
C VAL A 250 3.12 -0.30 16.43
#